data_08f56f3419756e6ca784acbd9696df70
#
_entry.id   08f56f3419756e6ca784acbd9696df70
#
_cell.length_a   1.000
_cell.length_b   1.000
_cell.length_c   1.000
_cell.angle_alpha   90.00
_cell.angle_beta   90.00
_cell.angle_gamma   90.00
#
_symmetry.space_group_name_H-M   'P 1'
#
loop_
_entity.id
_entity.type
_entity.pdbx_description
1 polymer ?
#
loop_
_entity_poly.entity_id
_entity_poly.type
_entity_poly.pdbx_seq_one_letter_code
_entity_poly.pdbx_strand_id
1 'polypeptide(L)'
;EEHGTIRFGIPVQRAMQVIPYMLPKFKKLYPHVNLELFEHGSATTENLVLEGAVDLGCMTTYPKHDELNYILIEDEELVLLTSKKSDIARRIPSGTQIDIREAKNEKFVCSKHGHSVRNTQDRLFTTYDIHPEILLETISIEVGKRTAIACDAVMICPINYIEMSPDMYEFANVYPIKGIENRRSFYLCHRKDLYLTKYMRDLISIMTAVETPFLHS
;
A
#
# COMPACT_ATOMS: atom_id res chain seq x y z
N GLU A 1 34.96 1.57 6.74
CA GLU A 1 33.54 1.92 6.89
C GLU A 1 33.02 2.38 5.54
N GLU A 2 31.86 1.84 5.08
CA GLU A 2 31.29 2.20 3.79
C GLU A 2 30.54 3.53 3.90
N HIS A 3 30.81 4.42 2.95
CA HIS A 3 30.13 5.71 2.80
C HIS A 3 29.38 5.73 1.47
N GLY A 4 28.25 6.39 1.43
CA GLY A 4 27.47 6.53 0.20
C GLY A 4 26.10 7.11 0.45
N THR A 5 25.32 7.18 -0.61
CA THR A 5 23.91 7.58 -0.57
C THR A 5 23.11 6.60 -1.42
N ILE A 6 21.97 6.16 -0.91
CA ILE A 6 20.95 5.44 -1.66
C ILE A 6 19.80 6.39 -1.89
N ARG A 7 19.46 6.63 -3.16
CA ARG A 7 18.25 7.35 -3.56
C ARG A 7 17.12 6.34 -3.61
N PHE A 8 16.17 6.47 -2.68
CA PHE A 8 15.14 5.47 -2.42
C PHE A 8 13.75 6.03 -2.66
N GLY A 9 13.08 5.51 -3.68
CA GLY A 9 11.71 5.87 -4.02
C GLY A 9 10.68 5.00 -3.30
N ILE A 10 9.66 5.61 -2.68
CA ILE A 10 8.61 4.87 -2.00
C ILE A 10 7.36 5.75 -1.84
N PRO A 11 6.13 5.22 -2.05
CA PRO A 11 4.93 5.97 -1.75
C PRO A 11 4.82 6.33 -0.26
N VAL A 12 4.40 7.56 0.06
CA VAL A 12 4.31 8.10 1.43
C VAL A 12 3.63 7.12 2.39
N GLN A 13 2.51 6.54 2.00
CA GLN A 13 1.76 5.60 2.84
C GLN A 13 2.59 4.36 3.21
N ARG A 14 3.41 3.89 2.27
CA ARG A 14 4.32 2.77 2.50
C ARG A 14 5.56 3.19 3.27
N ALA A 15 6.07 4.40 3.04
CA ALA A 15 7.21 4.92 3.79
C ALA A 15 6.91 4.95 5.30
N MET A 16 5.70 5.33 5.70
CA MET A 16 5.26 5.33 7.09
C MET A 16 5.34 3.94 7.75
N GLN A 17 5.11 2.87 6.99
CA GLN A 17 5.23 1.48 7.48
C GLN A 17 6.67 0.99 7.49
N VAL A 18 7.36 1.21 6.39
CA VAL A 18 8.61 0.54 6.07
C VAL A 18 9.81 1.23 6.70
N ILE A 19 9.91 2.56 6.59
CA ILE A 19 11.11 3.31 6.95
C ILE A 19 11.42 3.24 8.45
N PRO A 20 10.46 3.46 9.38
CA PRO A 20 10.74 3.37 10.81
C PRO A 20 11.25 2.00 11.26
N TYR A 21 10.93 0.96 10.51
CA TYR A 21 11.29 -0.42 10.82
C TYR A 21 12.60 -0.86 10.18
N MET A 22 12.79 -0.49 8.92
CA MET A 22 13.95 -0.85 8.12
C MET A 22 15.18 -0.01 8.50
N LEU A 23 15.01 1.31 8.62
CA LEU A 23 16.12 2.24 8.79
C LEU A 23 16.98 1.97 10.04
N PRO A 24 16.43 1.67 11.23
CA PRO A 24 17.24 1.33 12.40
C PRO A 24 18.13 0.10 12.20
N LYS A 25 17.60 -0.92 11.48
CA LYS A 25 18.36 -2.14 11.16
C LYS A 25 19.50 -1.83 10.19
N PHE A 26 19.18 -1.06 9.14
CA PHE A 26 20.14 -0.65 8.13
C PHE A 26 21.26 0.21 8.72
N LYS A 27 20.92 1.20 9.56
CA LYS A 27 21.89 2.10 10.17
C LYS A 27 22.84 1.44 11.18
N LYS A 28 22.44 0.31 11.77
CA LYS A 28 23.36 -0.51 12.58
C LYS A 28 24.48 -1.14 11.75
N LEU A 29 24.20 -1.48 10.49
CA LEU A 29 25.17 -2.06 9.57
C LEU A 29 25.97 -0.98 8.83
N TYR A 30 25.32 0.10 8.48
CA TYR A 30 25.86 1.17 7.62
C TYR A 30 25.58 2.57 8.20
N PRO A 31 26.24 2.94 9.32
CA PRO A 31 25.98 4.22 9.99
C PRO A 31 26.29 5.44 9.11
N HIS A 32 27.23 5.33 8.16
CA HIS A 32 27.69 6.41 7.29
C HIS A 32 27.10 6.37 5.87
N VAL A 33 26.19 5.44 5.59
CA VAL A 33 25.45 5.43 4.32
C VAL A 33 24.14 6.22 4.49
N ASN A 34 23.96 7.25 3.68
CA ASN A 34 22.75 8.06 3.69
C ASN A 34 21.63 7.39 2.91
N LEU A 35 20.39 7.58 3.37
CA LEU A 35 19.17 7.25 2.64
C LEU A 35 18.45 8.54 2.30
N GLU A 36 18.27 8.81 1.01
CA GLU A 36 17.52 9.96 0.50
C GLU A 36 16.18 9.45 -0.03
N LEU A 37 15.06 9.91 0.54
CA LEU A 37 13.73 9.47 0.17
C LEU A 37 13.15 10.31 -0.95
N PHE A 38 12.54 9.64 -1.93
CA PHE A 38 11.73 10.20 -3.01
C PHE A 38 10.30 9.69 -2.84
N GLU A 39 9.45 10.50 -2.26
CA GLU A 39 8.11 10.12 -1.83
C GLU A 39 7.08 10.45 -2.91
N HIS A 40 6.89 9.53 -3.83
CA HIS A 40 5.98 9.65 -4.97
C HIS A 40 5.05 8.45 -5.09
N GLY A 41 3.96 8.59 -5.84
CA GLY A 41 3.08 7.47 -6.19
C GLY A 41 3.81 6.42 -7.04
N SER A 42 3.26 5.20 -7.08
CA SER A 42 3.92 4.04 -7.70
C SER A 42 4.36 4.27 -9.15
N ALA A 43 3.51 4.87 -9.98
CA ALA A 43 3.85 5.14 -11.39
C ALA A 43 5.02 6.11 -11.54
N THR A 44 5.06 7.18 -10.75
CA THR A 44 6.16 8.14 -10.76
C THR A 44 7.44 7.51 -10.24
N THR A 45 7.37 6.73 -9.16
CA THR A 45 8.53 6.00 -8.61
C THR A 45 9.12 5.05 -9.64
N GLU A 46 8.29 4.28 -10.36
CA GLU A 46 8.73 3.37 -11.41
C GLU A 46 9.48 4.10 -12.53
N ASN A 47 8.97 5.25 -12.98
CA ASN A 47 9.64 6.09 -13.98
C ASN A 47 10.99 6.63 -13.48
N LEU A 48 11.05 7.11 -12.22
CA LEU A 48 12.30 7.60 -11.63
C LEU A 48 13.38 6.50 -11.54
N VAL A 49 12.98 5.25 -11.28
CA VAL A 49 13.90 4.10 -11.32
C VAL A 49 14.37 3.84 -12.75
N LEU A 50 13.47 3.84 -13.75
CA LEU A 50 13.83 3.66 -15.17
C LEU A 50 14.82 4.72 -15.65
N GLU A 51 14.61 5.97 -15.29
CA GLU A 51 15.46 7.11 -15.64
C GLU A 51 16.79 7.13 -14.86
N GLY A 52 16.94 6.31 -13.82
CA GLY A 52 18.11 6.29 -12.96
C GLY A 52 18.19 7.48 -11.99
N ALA A 53 17.11 8.24 -11.83
CA ALA A 53 17.00 9.31 -10.85
C ALA A 53 16.90 8.76 -9.42
N VAL A 54 16.37 7.55 -9.27
CA VAL A 54 16.26 6.77 -8.04
C VAL A 54 16.98 5.44 -8.23
N ASP A 55 17.72 4.98 -7.24
CA ASP A 55 18.51 3.74 -7.29
C ASP A 55 17.63 2.52 -7.03
N LEU A 56 16.85 2.57 -5.97
CA LEU A 56 15.90 1.54 -5.53
C LEU A 56 14.53 2.17 -5.34
N GLY A 57 13.49 1.53 -5.87
CA GLY A 57 12.13 2.03 -5.75
C GLY A 57 11.15 0.98 -5.25
N CYS A 58 10.28 1.32 -4.31
CA CYS A 58 9.17 0.48 -3.89
C CYS A 58 7.87 0.97 -4.51
N MET A 59 7.08 0.06 -5.05
CA MET A 59 5.85 0.40 -5.76
C MET A 59 4.86 -0.75 -5.84
N THR A 60 3.58 -0.40 -5.95
CA THR A 60 2.54 -1.36 -6.33
C THR A 60 2.33 -1.27 -7.82
N THR A 61 2.70 -2.32 -8.54
CA THR A 61 2.65 -2.37 -10.00
C THR A 61 2.53 -3.82 -10.48
N TYR A 62 2.39 -4.00 -11.79
CA TYR A 62 2.62 -5.27 -12.46
C TYR A 62 3.95 -5.16 -13.21
N PRO A 63 4.85 -6.15 -13.12
CA PRO A 63 6.10 -6.17 -13.88
C PRO A 63 5.82 -6.01 -15.38
N LYS A 64 6.36 -4.96 -15.99
CA LYS A 64 6.09 -4.61 -17.40
C LYS A 64 7.29 -4.05 -18.14
N HIS A 65 8.37 -3.70 -17.43
CA HIS A 65 9.58 -3.12 -18.01
C HIS A 65 10.72 -4.13 -17.95
N ASP A 66 11.20 -4.52 -19.11
CA ASP A 66 12.30 -5.49 -19.22
C ASP A 66 13.63 -4.97 -18.67
N GLU A 67 13.78 -3.65 -18.57
CA GLU A 67 14.95 -2.98 -18.00
C GLU A 67 15.03 -3.06 -16.49
N LEU A 68 13.90 -3.37 -15.82
CA LEU A 68 13.81 -3.43 -14.37
C LEU A 68 13.86 -4.87 -13.86
N ASN A 69 14.47 -5.02 -12.69
CA ASN A 69 14.36 -6.20 -11.86
C ASN A 69 13.30 -5.91 -10.78
N TYR A 70 12.26 -6.75 -10.70
CA TYR A 70 11.17 -6.65 -9.74
C TYR A 70 11.31 -7.75 -8.69
N ILE A 71 11.45 -7.36 -7.44
CA ILE A 71 11.56 -8.24 -6.29
C ILE A 71 10.27 -8.12 -5.50
N LEU A 72 9.47 -9.18 -5.45
CA LEU A 72 8.22 -9.19 -4.68
C LEU A 72 8.55 -9.06 -3.19
N ILE A 73 7.92 -8.07 -2.53
CA ILE A 73 7.99 -7.90 -1.09
C ILE A 73 6.74 -8.52 -0.44
N GLU A 74 5.56 -8.21 -0.96
CA GLU A 74 4.31 -8.57 -0.33
C GLU A 74 3.16 -8.62 -1.34
N ASP A 75 2.25 -9.57 -1.16
CA ASP A 75 0.94 -9.55 -1.77
C ASP A 75 -0.07 -9.02 -0.76
N GLU A 76 -0.74 -7.92 -1.11
CA GLU A 76 -1.67 -7.23 -0.24
C GLU A 76 -3.12 -7.63 -0.53
N GLU A 77 -3.87 -7.90 0.53
CA GLU A 77 -5.31 -8.06 0.45
C GLU A 77 -6.03 -6.73 0.65
N LEU A 78 -7.12 -6.55 -0.08
CA LEU A 78 -8.04 -5.43 0.10
C LEU A 78 -9.16 -5.82 1.02
N VAL A 79 -9.55 -4.86 1.83
CA VAL A 79 -10.70 -4.96 2.71
C VAL A 79 -11.66 -3.81 2.50
N LEU A 80 -12.89 -4.01 2.88
CA LEU A 80 -13.88 -2.94 3.04
C LEU A 80 -13.85 -2.48 4.48
N LEU A 81 -13.57 -1.20 4.69
CA LEU A 81 -13.65 -0.50 5.97
C LEU A 81 -14.96 0.30 6.02
N THR A 82 -15.66 0.25 7.15
CA THR A 82 -16.83 1.09 7.39
C THR A 82 -17.03 1.35 8.88
N SER A 83 -17.84 2.36 9.20
CA SER A 83 -18.30 2.61 10.58
C SER A 83 -19.09 1.41 11.12
N LYS A 84 -18.99 1.16 12.42
CA LYS A 84 -19.87 0.19 13.12
C LYS A 84 -21.37 0.55 13.06
N LYS A 85 -21.70 1.79 12.65
CA LYS A 85 -23.07 2.29 12.52
C LYS A 85 -23.64 2.18 11.10
N SER A 86 -22.83 1.82 10.10
CA SER A 86 -23.26 1.67 8.70
C SER A 86 -24.29 0.56 8.55
N ASP A 87 -25.05 0.58 7.45
CA ASP A 87 -26.06 -0.45 7.18
C ASP A 87 -25.43 -1.83 6.98
N ILE A 88 -24.27 -1.90 6.32
CA ILE A 88 -23.54 -3.14 6.15
C ILE A 88 -23.06 -3.70 7.50
N ALA A 89 -22.60 -2.84 8.41
CA ALA A 89 -22.16 -3.26 9.75
C ALA A 89 -23.28 -3.79 10.63
N ARG A 90 -24.53 -3.35 10.41
CA ARG A 90 -25.71 -3.89 11.11
C ARG A 90 -26.12 -5.28 10.59
N ARG A 91 -25.83 -5.57 9.34
CA ARG A 91 -26.24 -6.83 8.68
C ARG A 91 -25.19 -7.92 8.77
N ILE A 92 -23.92 -7.56 8.74
CA ILE A 92 -22.80 -8.50 8.59
C ILE A 92 -21.80 -8.30 9.73
N PRO A 93 -21.45 -9.35 10.49
CA PRO A 93 -20.43 -9.26 11.54
C PRO A 93 -19.05 -8.87 10.98
N SER A 94 -18.29 -8.05 11.72
CA SER A 94 -16.92 -7.68 11.37
C SER A 94 -16.04 -8.92 11.19
N GLY A 95 -15.08 -8.86 10.25
CA GLY A 95 -14.19 -9.98 9.94
C GLY A 95 -14.80 -11.04 9.01
N THR A 96 -16.10 -10.97 8.72
CA THR A 96 -16.71 -11.87 7.74
C THR A 96 -16.21 -11.52 6.34
N GLN A 97 -15.81 -12.54 5.58
CA GLN A 97 -15.46 -12.34 4.17
C GLN A 97 -16.73 -12.04 3.36
N ILE A 98 -16.75 -10.90 2.66
CA ILE A 98 -17.92 -10.43 1.92
C ILE A 98 -17.72 -10.43 0.41
N ASP A 99 -18.82 -10.52 -0.31
CA ASP A 99 -18.90 -10.12 -1.71
C ASP A 99 -19.00 -8.58 -1.75
N ILE A 100 -18.18 -7.93 -2.57
CA ILE A 100 -18.18 -6.45 -2.64
C ILE A 100 -19.55 -5.88 -3.06
N ARG A 101 -20.38 -6.66 -3.76
CA ARG A 101 -21.76 -6.28 -4.13
C ARG A 101 -22.68 -6.03 -2.93
N GLU A 102 -22.32 -6.54 -1.73
CA GLU A 102 -23.03 -6.20 -0.48
C GLU A 102 -22.96 -4.70 -0.17
N ALA A 103 -21.92 -4.00 -0.64
CA ALA A 103 -21.73 -2.58 -0.45
C ALA A 103 -22.24 -1.71 -1.62
N LYS A 104 -22.89 -2.28 -2.62
CA LYS A 104 -23.29 -1.54 -3.85
C LYS A 104 -24.16 -0.31 -3.63
N ASN A 105 -24.90 -0.26 -2.52
CA ASN A 105 -25.80 0.85 -2.17
C ASN A 105 -25.18 1.80 -1.13
N GLU A 106 -23.94 1.54 -0.71
CA GLU A 106 -23.25 2.39 0.26
C GLU A 106 -22.60 3.60 -0.46
N LYS A 107 -22.33 4.65 0.30
CA LYS A 107 -21.50 5.77 -0.17
C LYS A 107 -20.03 5.41 -0.03
N PHE A 108 -19.26 5.67 -1.07
CA PHE A 108 -17.85 5.33 -1.10
C PHE A 108 -16.95 6.54 -0.86
N VAL A 109 -15.90 6.34 -0.08
CA VAL A 109 -14.72 7.19 -0.08
C VAL A 109 -13.65 6.51 -0.93
N CYS A 110 -13.19 7.21 -1.96
CA CYS A 110 -12.24 6.66 -2.93
C CYS A 110 -10.90 7.39 -2.90
N SER A 111 -9.85 6.70 -3.31
CA SER A 111 -8.61 7.37 -3.68
C SER A 111 -8.78 8.15 -4.98
N LYS A 112 -7.99 9.22 -5.18
CA LYS A 112 -7.98 9.95 -6.46
C LYS A 112 -7.38 9.11 -7.58
N HIS A 113 -7.83 9.39 -8.81
CA HIS A 113 -7.26 8.80 -10.02
C HIS A 113 -5.73 9.00 -10.07
N GLY A 114 -5.02 8.04 -10.64
CA GLY A 114 -3.55 8.01 -10.69
C GLY A 114 -2.88 7.35 -9.48
N HIS A 115 -3.64 7.01 -8.43
CA HIS A 115 -3.14 6.24 -7.29
C HIS A 115 -3.44 4.74 -7.43
N SER A 116 -2.51 3.90 -6.99
CA SER A 116 -2.63 2.44 -7.12
C SER A 116 -3.84 1.87 -6.40
N VAL A 117 -4.25 2.45 -5.27
CA VAL A 117 -5.48 2.06 -4.56
C VAL A 117 -6.71 2.33 -5.42
N ARG A 118 -6.76 3.51 -6.09
CA ARG A 118 -7.87 3.83 -6.98
C ARG A 118 -7.98 2.85 -8.16
N ASN A 119 -6.87 2.51 -8.78
CA ASN A 119 -6.86 1.53 -9.87
C ASN A 119 -7.48 0.20 -9.44
N THR A 120 -7.25 -0.20 -8.19
CA THR A 120 -7.83 -1.43 -7.65
C THR A 120 -9.31 -1.27 -7.30
N GLN A 121 -9.72 -0.12 -6.75
CA GLN A 121 -11.13 0.20 -6.53
C GLN A 121 -11.90 0.18 -7.84
N ASP A 122 -11.43 0.86 -8.88
CA ASP A 122 -12.07 0.92 -10.19
C ASP A 122 -12.14 -0.47 -10.85
N ARG A 123 -11.11 -1.30 -10.70
CA ARG A 123 -11.13 -2.67 -11.18
C ARG A 123 -12.22 -3.50 -10.49
N LEU A 124 -12.38 -3.39 -9.17
CA LEU A 124 -13.46 -4.05 -8.42
C LEU A 124 -14.83 -3.54 -8.88
N PHE A 125 -14.99 -2.23 -9.00
CA PHE A 125 -16.26 -1.64 -9.46
C PHE A 125 -16.64 -2.14 -10.86
N THR A 126 -15.68 -2.17 -11.78
CA THR A 126 -15.90 -2.68 -13.13
C THR A 126 -16.22 -4.17 -13.16
N THR A 127 -15.44 -4.98 -12.42
CA THR A 127 -15.60 -6.45 -12.41
C THR A 127 -16.96 -6.88 -11.86
N TYR A 128 -17.46 -6.17 -10.86
CA TYR A 128 -18.70 -6.52 -10.16
C TYR A 128 -19.91 -5.62 -10.53
N ASP A 129 -19.76 -4.82 -11.59
CA ASP A 129 -20.80 -3.89 -12.09
C ASP A 129 -21.37 -3.00 -10.98
N ILE A 130 -20.48 -2.39 -10.21
CA ILE A 130 -20.84 -1.47 -9.14
C ILE A 130 -20.68 -0.04 -9.66
N HIS A 131 -21.73 0.76 -9.52
CA HIS A 131 -21.72 2.19 -9.82
C HIS A 131 -21.71 2.97 -8.49
N PRO A 132 -20.53 3.26 -7.92
CA PRO A 132 -20.44 3.82 -6.58
C PRO A 132 -20.96 5.25 -6.53
N GLU A 133 -21.77 5.57 -5.51
CA GLU A 133 -21.97 6.96 -5.10
C GLU A 133 -20.74 7.42 -4.35
N ILE A 134 -19.89 8.26 -4.97
CA ILE A 134 -18.65 8.73 -4.37
C ILE A 134 -18.92 9.95 -3.50
N LEU A 135 -18.72 9.81 -2.19
CA LEU A 135 -18.85 10.89 -1.21
C LEU A 135 -17.63 11.80 -1.20
N LEU A 136 -16.44 11.22 -1.32
CA LEU A 136 -15.17 11.95 -1.28
C LEU A 136 -14.11 11.21 -2.11
N GLU A 137 -13.29 12.00 -2.81
CA GLU A 137 -12.04 11.52 -3.40
C GLU A 137 -10.84 12.21 -2.73
N THR A 138 -9.86 11.44 -2.27
CA THR A 138 -8.68 11.94 -1.57
C THR A 138 -7.41 11.19 -1.97
N ILE A 139 -6.25 11.86 -1.88
CA ILE A 139 -4.94 11.21 -2.05
C ILE A 139 -4.46 10.55 -0.76
N SER A 140 -5.00 10.97 0.38
CA SER A 140 -4.60 10.48 1.70
C SER A 140 -5.50 9.31 2.14
N ILE A 141 -4.90 8.14 2.27
CA ILE A 141 -5.60 6.96 2.81
C ILE A 141 -6.10 7.23 4.23
N GLU A 142 -5.33 7.94 5.04
CA GLU A 142 -5.71 8.26 6.42
C GLU A 142 -6.93 9.18 6.49
N VAL A 143 -6.98 10.23 5.66
CA VAL A 143 -8.17 11.07 5.52
C VAL A 143 -9.35 10.24 5.06
N GLY A 144 -9.15 9.37 4.07
CA GLY A 144 -10.20 8.52 3.53
C GLY A 144 -10.81 7.58 4.58
N LYS A 145 -9.97 6.86 5.32
CA LYS A 145 -10.41 5.96 6.40
C LYS A 145 -11.24 6.69 7.47
N ARG A 146 -10.72 7.81 7.97
CA ARG A 146 -11.40 8.60 9.01
C ARG A 146 -12.71 9.19 8.52
N THR A 147 -12.76 9.64 7.27
CA THR A 147 -13.99 10.16 6.65
C THR A 147 -15.03 9.05 6.47
N ALA A 148 -14.62 7.87 5.99
CA ALA A 148 -15.53 6.74 5.85
C ALA A 148 -16.21 6.37 7.19
N ILE A 149 -15.43 6.35 8.28
CA ILE A 149 -15.96 6.09 9.63
C ILE A 149 -16.89 7.23 10.08
N ALA A 150 -16.49 8.49 9.91
CA ALA A 150 -17.24 9.64 10.41
C ALA A 150 -18.57 9.85 9.67
N CYS A 151 -18.65 9.43 8.41
CA CYS A 151 -19.82 9.63 7.54
C CYS A 151 -20.65 8.34 7.33
N ASP A 152 -20.39 7.27 8.07
CA ASP A 152 -21.00 5.95 7.90
C ASP A 152 -20.91 5.44 6.43
N ALA A 153 -19.86 5.86 5.73
CA ALA A 153 -19.53 5.44 4.37
C ALA A 153 -18.56 4.25 4.36
N VAL A 154 -18.24 3.74 3.19
CA VAL A 154 -17.32 2.62 3.02
C VAL A 154 -16.06 3.07 2.27
N MET A 155 -14.93 2.43 2.57
CA MET A 155 -13.69 2.59 1.83
C MET A 155 -13.04 1.23 1.57
N ILE A 156 -12.63 0.99 0.32
CA ILE A 156 -11.81 -0.16 -0.02
C ILE A 156 -10.35 0.27 0.07
N CYS A 157 -9.55 -0.41 0.90
CA CYS A 157 -8.13 -0.15 1.04
C CYS A 157 -7.37 -1.43 1.43
N PRO A 158 -6.04 -1.45 1.28
CA PRO A 158 -5.22 -2.55 1.80
C PRO A 158 -5.35 -2.72 3.31
N ILE A 159 -5.39 -3.98 3.76
CA ILE A 159 -5.54 -4.33 5.19
C ILE A 159 -4.43 -3.72 6.04
N ASN A 160 -3.20 -3.76 5.56
CA ASN A 160 -2.03 -3.25 6.28
C ASN A 160 -2.11 -1.75 6.60
N TYR A 161 -2.88 -0.96 5.83
CA TYR A 161 -3.12 0.46 6.19
C TYR A 161 -4.10 0.63 7.36
N ILE A 162 -4.90 -0.39 7.66
CA ILE A 162 -5.77 -0.39 8.85
C ILE A 162 -4.97 -0.86 10.07
N GLU A 163 -4.14 -1.88 9.90
CA GLU A 163 -3.30 -2.44 10.95
C GLU A 163 -2.28 -1.45 11.51
N MET A 164 -1.89 -0.43 10.71
CA MET A 164 -1.09 0.72 11.21
C MET A 164 -1.82 1.61 12.21
N SER A 165 -3.13 1.54 12.28
CA SER A 165 -3.98 2.36 13.14
C SER A 165 -4.96 1.45 13.90
N PRO A 166 -4.45 0.60 14.82
CA PRO A 166 -5.27 -0.41 15.50
C PRO A 166 -6.40 0.18 16.32
N ASP A 167 -6.30 1.44 16.75
CA ASP A 167 -7.37 2.21 17.38
C ASP A 167 -8.62 2.34 16.48
N MET A 168 -8.48 2.23 15.18
CA MET A 168 -9.63 2.28 14.27
C MET A 168 -10.61 1.12 14.48
N TYR A 169 -10.15 -0.05 14.91
CA TYR A 169 -11.03 -1.19 15.20
C TYR A 169 -12.04 -0.91 16.32
N GLU A 170 -11.80 0.10 17.14
CA GLU A 170 -12.78 0.56 18.12
C GLU A 170 -14.04 1.14 17.46
N PHE A 171 -13.88 1.81 16.32
CA PHE A 171 -14.95 2.58 15.65
C PHE A 171 -15.41 1.96 14.34
N ALA A 172 -14.64 1.04 13.78
CA ALA A 172 -14.84 0.48 12.46
C ALA A 172 -15.04 -1.03 12.46
N ASN A 173 -15.79 -1.50 11.46
CA ASN A 173 -15.81 -2.88 11.00
C ASN A 173 -14.97 -3.01 9.76
N VAL A 174 -14.30 -4.16 9.63
CA VAL A 174 -13.41 -4.49 8.51
C VAL A 174 -13.82 -5.83 7.94
N TYR A 175 -13.94 -5.89 6.61
CA TYR A 175 -14.42 -7.05 5.88
C TYR A 175 -13.43 -7.45 4.79
N PRO A 176 -12.79 -8.62 4.85
CA PRO A 176 -12.06 -9.17 3.71
C PRO A 176 -12.97 -9.30 2.50
N ILE A 177 -12.52 -8.88 1.33
CA ILE A 177 -13.31 -8.94 0.09
C ILE A 177 -13.01 -10.25 -0.63
N LYS A 178 -14.06 -10.98 -1.07
CA LYS A 178 -13.93 -12.19 -1.88
C LYS A 178 -13.39 -11.86 -3.27
N GLY A 179 -12.67 -12.82 -3.86
CA GLY A 179 -12.20 -12.76 -5.24
C GLY A 179 -10.69 -12.55 -5.35
N ILE A 180 -10.12 -13.01 -6.46
CA ILE A 180 -8.69 -12.90 -6.76
C ILE A 180 -8.30 -11.46 -7.14
N GLU A 181 -9.26 -10.69 -7.62
CA GLU A 181 -9.11 -9.29 -8.05
C GLU A 181 -8.83 -8.34 -6.88
N ASN A 182 -9.07 -8.79 -5.66
CA ASN A 182 -8.83 -7.98 -4.46
C ASN A 182 -7.36 -7.91 -4.05
N ARG A 183 -6.46 -8.56 -4.78
CA ARG A 183 -5.03 -8.58 -4.48
C ARG A 183 -4.25 -7.60 -5.32
N ARG A 184 -3.18 -7.10 -4.75
CA ARG A 184 -2.16 -6.32 -5.43
C ARG A 184 -0.79 -6.64 -4.87
N SER A 185 0.24 -6.54 -5.71
CA SER A 185 1.61 -6.90 -5.33
C SER A 185 2.47 -5.67 -5.14
N PHE A 186 3.23 -5.65 -4.07
CA PHE A 186 4.18 -4.61 -3.71
C PHE A 186 5.59 -5.11 -3.98
N TYR A 187 6.31 -4.38 -4.81
CA TYR A 187 7.64 -4.73 -5.27
C TYR A 187 8.69 -3.72 -4.83
N LEU A 188 9.91 -4.20 -4.63
CA LEU A 188 11.11 -3.39 -4.72
C LEU A 188 11.70 -3.57 -6.12
N CYS A 189 12.05 -2.46 -6.77
CA CYS A 189 12.58 -2.47 -8.12
C CYS A 189 13.91 -1.73 -8.20
N HIS A 190 14.77 -2.17 -9.12
CA HIS A 190 15.97 -1.47 -9.55
C HIS A 190 16.26 -1.76 -11.01
N ARG A 191 17.06 -0.93 -11.67
CA ARG A 191 17.52 -1.21 -13.03
C ARG A 191 18.41 -2.44 -13.06
N LYS A 192 18.29 -3.25 -14.10
CA LYS A 192 19.12 -4.45 -14.28
C LYS A 192 20.61 -4.14 -14.49
N ASP A 193 20.90 -2.97 -15.08
CA ASP A 193 22.27 -2.49 -15.32
C ASP A 193 22.88 -1.73 -14.12
N LEU A 194 22.12 -1.53 -13.03
CA LEU A 194 22.61 -0.89 -11.82
C LEU A 194 23.62 -1.82 -11.11
N TYR A 195 24.83 -1.31 -10.86
CA TYR A 195 25.77 -1.99 -9.97
C TYR A 195 25.27 -1.87 -8.52
N LEU A 196 24.80 -2.98 -7.98
CA LEU A 196 24.38 -3.06 -6.59
C LEU A 196 25.60 -3.12 -5.68
N THR A 197 25.83 -2.07 -4.91
CA THR A 197 26.83 -2.07 -3.82
C THR A 197 26.44 -3.07 -2.73
N LYS A 198 27.36 -3.37 -1.82
CA LYS A 198 27.06 -4.29 -0.70
C LYS A 198 25.92 -3.73 0.16
N TYR A 199 25.97 -2.45 0.52
CA TYR A 199 24.91 -1.84 1.34
C TYR A 199 23.54 -1.80 0.64
N MET A 200 23.48 -1.70 -0.70
CA MET A 200 22.21 -1.82 -1.45
C MET A 200 21.65 -3.24 -1.37
N ARG A 201 22.50 -4.26 -1.55
CA ARG A 201 22.07 -5.66 -1.42
C ARG A 201 21.57 -5.98 -0.02
N ASP A 202 22.25 -5.47 1.01
CA ASP A 202 21.83 -5.69 2.39
C ASP A 202 20.54 -4.94 2.72
N LEU A 203 20.33 -3.73 2.15
CA LEU A 203 19.05 -3.03 2.25
C LEU A 203 17.92 -3.84 1.60
N ILE A 204 18.12 -4.36 0.39
CA ILE A 204 17.16 -5.24 -0.29
C ILE A 204 16.85 -6.46 0.59
N SER A 205 17.88 -7.09 1.17
CA SER A 205 17.71 -8.25 2.05
C SER A 205 16.90 -7.91 3.30
N ILE A 206 17.15 -6.74 3.92
CA ILE A 206 16.37 -6.26 5.06
C ILE A 206 14.90 -6.07 4.66
N MET A 207 14.65 -5.48 3.49
CA MET A 207 13.29 -5.22 2.99
C MET A 207 12.51 -6.49 2.66
N THR A 208 13.18 -7.50 2.12
CA THR A 208 12.56 -8.78 1.73
C THR A 208 12.44 -9.77 2.89
N ALA A 209 13.27 -9.62 3.94
CA ALA A 209 13.21 -10.45 5.15
C ALA A 209 12.25 -9.91 6.22
N VAL A 210 11.68 -8.74 6.00
CA VAL A 210 10.71 -8.15 6.93
C VAL A 210 9.39 -8.91 6.80
N GLU A 211 9.19 -9.91 7.65
CA GLU A 211 7.85 -10.20 8.15
C GLU A 211 7.37 -8.88 8.76
N THR A 212 6.41 -8.23 8.09
CA THR A 212 5.84 -6.99 8.62
C THR A 212 5.25 -7.33 9.98
N PRO A 213 5.69 -6.69 11.08
CA PRO A 213 5.27 -7.08 12.44
C PRO A 213 3.77 -6.86 12.69
N PHE A 214 3.08 -6.32 11.71
CA PHE A 214 1.64 -6.10 11.71
C PHE A 214 0.83 -7.29 11.19
N LEU A 215 1.48 -8.36 10.67
CA LEU A 215 0.79 -9.53 10.12
C LEU A 215 0.65 -10.71 11.11
N HIS A 216 1.21 -10.60 12.33
CA HIS A 216 1.25 -11.73 13.27
C HIS A 216 1.04 -11.33 14.74
N SER A 217 0.10 -10.43 15.03
CA SER A 217 -0.35 -10.21 16.41
C SER A 217 -1.83 -10.51 16.57
#